data_ebcb8d630bca0190dd67e41d3996ed81
#
_entry.id   ebcb8d630bca0190dd67e41d3996ed81
#
_cell.length_a   1.000
_cell.length_b   1.000
_cell.length_c   1.000
_cell.angle_alpha   90.00
_cell.angle_beta   90.00
_cell.angle_gamma   90.00
#
_symmetry.space_group_name_H-M   'P 1'
#
loop_
_entity.id
_entity.type
_entity.pdbx_description
1 polymer ?
#
loop_
_entity_poly.entity_id
_entity_poly.type
_entity_poly.pdbx_seq_one_letter_code
_entity_poly.pdbx_strand_id
1 'polypeptide(L)'
;PIHSSAASDVYKRQLLFNMLIGFVFLFMLAFLLINPVAKKETIKPKAEYFIELEWDGEKPFDLDIWVKDNMGHIVSFRRPDDALIHLERDDLGTVNDTYVDQNGKTVYLKENREVVAIRTPEARSYLVTIHFYNSRKFPAPLTHATVKLLKVNPYKEEYTKKLFFSAEGQELPAFKFRVDYNGIVHVDPTNELIIDGEVIRKKSGV
;
A
#
# COMPACT_ATOMS: atom_id res chain seq x y z
N PRO A 1 76.58 29.39 9.38
CA PRO A 1 75.24 29.34 8.73
C PRO A 1 74.41 28.18 9.22
N ILE A 2 74.09 28.11 10.52
CA ILE A 2 73.28 27.01 11.11
C ILE A 2 71.81 27.47 11.29
N HIS A 3 71.47 28.73 11.08
CA HIS A 3 70.16 29.30 11.34
C HIS A 3 69.12 29.01 10.23
N SER A 4 69.55 28.55 9.05
CA SER A 4 68.61 28.32 7.89
C SER A 4 67.86 27.00 7.99
N SER A 5 68.44 25.95 8.63
CA SER A 5 67.79 24.65 8.71
C SER A 5 66.66 24.62 9.76
N ALA A 6 66.86 25.26 10.92
CA ALA A 6 65.87 25.30 11.97
C ALA A 6 64.56 26.03 11.55
N ALA A 7 64.70 27.16 10.86
CA ALA A 7 63.54 27.91 10.31
C ALA A 7 62.77 27.10 9.23
N SER A 8 63.50 26.35 8.39
CA SER A 8 62.89 25.44 7.43
C SER A 8 62.11 24.31 8.07
N ASP A 9 62.60 23.75 9.18
CA ASP A 9 61.93 22.63 9.90
C ASP A 9 60.68 23.12 10.66
N VAL A 10 60.72 24.32 11.22
CA VAL A 10 59.54 24.94 11.82
C VAL A 10 58.46 25.19 10.74
N TYR A 11 58.82 25.67 9.58
CA TYR A 11 57.90 25.91 8.49
C TYR A 11 57.26 24.63 7.98
N LYS A 12 58.01 23.55 7.81
CA LYS A 12 57.54 22.23 7.43
C LYS A 12 56.57 21.65 8.44
N ARG A 13 56.87 21.75 9.73
CA ARG A 13 55.97 21.30 10.80
C ARG A 13 54.67 22.10 10.82
N GLN A 14 54.73 23.41 10.61
CA GLN A 14 53.54 24.26 10.53
C GLN A 14 52.68 23.93 9.32
N LEU A 15 53.30 23.69 8.15
CA LEU A 15 52.60 23.25 6.97
C LEU A 15 51.86 21.92 7.16
N LEU A 16 52.57 20.93 7.75
CA LEU A 16 51.97 19.64 8.02
C LEU A 16 50.83 19.76 9.05
N PHE A 17 50.97 20.59 10.04
CA PHE A 17 49.91 20.80 11.03
C PHE A 17 48.68 21.46 10.42
N ASN A 18 48.86 22.45 9.57
CA ASN A 18 47.76 23.12 8.84
C ASN A 18 47.05 22.15 7.88
N MET A 19 47.83 21.31 7.18
CA MET A 19 47.24 20.25 6.35
C MET A 19 46.41 19.26 7.17
N LEU A 20 46.91 18.82 8.31
CA LEU A 20 46.21 17.93 9.19
C LEU A 20 44.89 18.51 9.70
N ILE A 21 44.90 19.80 10.13
CA ILE A 21 43.68 20.50 10.52
C ILE A 21 42.70 20.58 9.35
N GLY A 22 43.17 20.89 8.16
CA GLY A 22 42.34 20.91 6.94
C GLY A 22 41.69 19.58 6.64
N PHE A 23 42.43 18.47 6.78
CA PHE A 23 41.88 17.13 6.63
C PHE A 23 40.83 16.80 7.70
N VAL A 24 41.09 17.10 8.95
CA VAL A 24 40.12 16.90 10.05
C VAL A 24 38.84 17.68 9.79
N PHE A 25 38.95 18.93 9.33
CA PHE A 25 37.81 19.76 8.98
C PHE A 25 37.01 19.19 7.80
N LEU A 26 37.70 18.71 6.75
CA LEU A 26 37.06 18.07 5.62
C LEU A 26 36.36 16.75 6.01
N PHE A 27 37.00 15.95 6.87
CA PHE A 27 36.35 14.73 7.40
C PHE A 27 35.11 15.06 8.24
N MET A 28 35.17 16.10 9.08
CA MET A 28 34.04 16.54 9.86
C MET A 28 32.87 17.02 8.98
N LEU A 29 33.18 17.78 7.94
CA LEU A 29 32.22 18.20 6.91
C LEU A 29 31.63 17.00 6.15
N ALA A 30 32.48 16.05 5.74
CA ALA A 30 32.03 14.83 5.08
C ALA A 30 31.11 14.01 5.99
N PHE A 31 31.41 13.87 7.27
CA PHE A 31 30.54 13.21 8.24
C PHE A 31 29.19 13.92 8.41
N LEU A 32 29.17 15.25 8.43
CA LEU A 32 27.93 16.03 8.50
C LEU A 32 27.08 15.88 7.23
N LEU A 33 27.72 15.73 6.06
CA LEU A 33 27.03 15.54 4.78
C LEU A 33 26.59 14.09 4.52
N ILE A 34 27.36 13.12 5.05
CA ILE A 34 27.08 11.68 4.91
C ILE A 34 26.14 11.16 6.01
N ASN A 35 26.02 11.91 7.12
CA ASN A 35 25.07 11.53 8.16
C ASN A 35 23.64 11.74 7.61
N PRO A 36 23.00 10.70 7.03
CA PRO A 36 21.64 10.86 6.58
C PRO A 36 20.86 11.20 7.84
N VAL A 37 20.18 12.34 7.83
CA VAL A 37 19.08 12.57 8.78
C VAL A 37 18.30 11.29 8.74
N ALA A 38 18.36 10.50 9.82
CA ALA A 38 17.63 9.27 9.91
C ALA A 38 16.19 9.62 9.52
N LYS A 39 15.76 9.23 8.31
CA LYS A 39 14.36 9.28 7.97
C LYS A 39 13.72 8.53 9.12
N LYS A 40 12.96 9.23 9.96
CA LYS A 40 12.02 8.58 10.85
C LYS A 40 11.09 7.85 9.92
N GLU A 41 11.46 6.63 9.54
CA GLU A 41 10.51 5.71 8.96
C GLU A 41 9.43 5.59 10.01
N THR A 42 8.30 6.17 9.70
CA THR A 42 7.10 5.97 10.51
C THR A 42 6.84 4.49 10.41
N ILE A 43 7.16 3.74 11.49
CA ILE A 43 6.89 2.30 11.54
C ILE A 43 5.38 2.18 11.32
N LYS A 44 4.99 1.71 10.14
CA LYS A 44 3.58 1.49 9.85
C LYS A 44 3.05 0.48 10.86
N PRO A 45 1.94 0.77 11.55
CA PRO A 45 1.38 -0.18 12.49
C PRO A 45 1.05 -1.49 11.77
N LYS A 46 1.07 -2.61 12.50
CA LYS A 46 0.73 -3.93 11.93
C LYS A 46 -0.71 -3.92 11.44
N ALA A 47 -0.97 -4.70 10.39
CA ALA A 47 -2.34 -4.93 9.95
C ALA A 47 -3.11 -5.71 11.01
N GLU A 48 -4.33 -5.26 11.30
CA GLU A 48 -5.27 -5.92 12.21
C GLU A 48 -6.33 -6.70 11.44
N TYR A 49 -6.72 -6.18 10.27
CA TYR A 49 -7.68 -6.81 9.37
C TYR A 49 -7.18 -6.77 7.93
N PHE A 50 -7.54 -7.81 7.17
CA PHE A 50 -7.45 -7.81 5.71
C PHE A 50 -8.86 -7.90 5.10
N ILE A 51 -9.05 -7.15 4.02
CA ILE A 51 -10.15 -7.35 3.07
C ILE A 51 -9.52 -7.98 1.85
N GLU A 52 -9.92 -9.19 1.54
CA GLU A 52 -9.39 -9.99 0.45
C GLU A 52 -10.47 -10.21 -0.59
N LEU A 53 -10.16 -9.94 -1.85
CA LEU A 53 -11.00 -10.17 -3.00
C LEU A 53 -10.34 -11.23 -3.88
N GLU A 54 -11.08 -12.28 -4.22
CA GLU A 54 -10.64 -13.35 -5.10
C GLU A 54 -11.65 -13.54 -6.23
N TRP A 55 -11.15 -13.74 -7.45
CA TRP A 55 -11.98 -14.06 -8.61
C TRP A 55 -11.28 -15.04 -9.55
N ASP A 56 -11.95 -15.45 -10.61
CA ASP A 56 -11.49 -16.48 -11.56
C ASP A 56 -10.16 -16.07 -12.21
N GLY A 57 -9.09 -16.78 -11.83
CA GLY A 57 -7.71 -16.53 -12.31
C GLY A 57 -7.47 -16.93 -13.77
N GLU A 58 -8.41 -17.56 -14.44
CA GLU A 58 -8.31 -17.86 -15.88
C GLU A 58 -8.90 -16.75 -16.76
N LYS A 59 -9.59 -15.79 -16.14
CA LYS A 59 -10.21 -14.67 -16.84
C LYS A 59 -9.41 -13.39 -16.67
N PRO A 60 -9.26 -12.60 -17.75
CA PRO A 60 -8.47 -11.37 -17.72
C PRO A 60 -9.18 -10.18 -17.04
N PHE A 61 -10.17 -10.44 -16.22
CA PHE A 61 -10.98 -9.41 -15.60
C PHE A 61 -10.19 -8.68 -14.51
N ASP A 62 -10.44 -7.40 -14.42
CA ASP A 62 -9.83 -6.46 -13.49
C ASP A 62 -10.90 -5.97 -12.52
N LEU A 63 -10.82 -6.39 -11.28
CA LEU A 63 -11.78 -6.11 -10.22
C LEU A 63 -11.07 -5.40 -9.07
N ASP A 64 -11.58 -4.23 -8.68
CA ASP A 64 -10.96 -3.38 -7.66
C ASP A 64 -11.74 -3.37 -6.35
N ILE A 65 -11.03 -3.42 -5.22
CA ILE A 65 -11.58 -3.13 -3.90
C ILE A 65 -11.60 -1.62 -3.67
N TRP A 66 -12.73 -1.13 -3.19
CA TRP A 66 -12.87 0.21 -2.65
C TRP A 66 -13.27 0.13 -1.18
N VAL A 67 -12.53 0.81 -0.33
CA VAL A 67 -12.80 0.88 1.11
C VAL A 67 -12.91 2.32 1.53
N LYS A 68 -13.98 2.64 2.28
CA LYS A 68 -14.20 3.97 2.85
C LYS A 68 -14.47 3.86 4.35
N ASP A 69 -13.79 4.66 5.15
CA ASP A 69 -14.09 4.76 6.58
C ASP A 69 -15.14 5.84 6.87
N ASN A 70 -15.61 5.89 8.12
CA ASN A 70 -16.58 6.89 8.57
C ASN A 70 -16.00 8.30 8.73
N MET A 71 -14.69 8.49 8.58
CA MET A 71 -14.03 9.79 8.57
C MET A 71 -13.85 10.35 7.15
N GLY A 72 -14.16 9.55 6.13
CA GLY A 72 -14.10 9.94 4.72
C GLY A 72 -12.81 9.56 4.01
N HIS A 73 -11.91 8.81 4.65
CA HIS A 73 -10.74 8.26 3.96
C HIS A 73 -11.19 7.18 2.98
N ILE A 74 -10.61 7.17 1.79
CA ILE A 74 -10.94 6.22 0.72
C ILE A 74 -9.68 5.64 0.16
N VAL A 75 -9.60 4.30 0.13
CA VAL A 75 -8.53 3.53 -0.50
C VAL A 75 -9.07 2.74 -1.69
N SER A 76 -8.32 2.75 -2.78
CA SER A 76 -8.52 2.01 -4.01
C SER A 76 -7.22 2.03 -4.82
N PHE A 77 -7.19 1.41 -6.01
CA PHE A 77 -6.05 1.54 -6.93
C PHE A 77 -5.64 2.99 -7.23
N ARG A 78 -6.57 3.95 -7.22
CA ARG A 78 -6.29 5.39 -7.43
C ARG A 78 -5.62 6.07 -6.26
N ARG A 79 -5.84 5.58 -5.07
CA ARG A 79 -5.26 6.06 -3.81
C ARG A 79 -4.96 4.85 -2.94
N PRO A 80 -3.79 4.22 -3.11
CA PRO A 80 -3.47 2.97 -2.44
C PRO A 80 -3.21 3.13 -0.93
N ASP A 81 -3.05 4.35 -0.44
CA ASP A 81 -2.73 4.63 0.97
C ASP A 81 -3.51 5.86 1.45
N ASP A 82 -4.37 5.70 2.43
CA ASP A 82 -5.09 6.78 3.09
C ASP A 82 -5.33 6.45 4.56
N ALA A 83 -4.76 7.28 5.46
CA ALA A 83 -4.76 7.09 6.90
C ALA A 83 -4.18 5.72 7.32
N LEU A 84 -5.02 4.83 7.85
CA LEU A 84 -4.64 3.50 8.34
C LEU A 84 -5.16 2.37 7.45
N ILE A 85 -5.61 2.70 6.26
CA ILE A 85 -6.06 1.77 5.23
C ILE A 85 -5.03 1.76 4.11
N HIS A 86 -4.65 0.60 3.64
CA HIS A 86 -3.62 0.45 2.61
C HIS A 86 -3.96 -0.70 1.65
N LEU A 87 -3.84 -0.45 0.34
CA LEU A 87 -3.91 -1.46 -0.69
C LEU A 87 -2.55 -2.18 -0.76
N GLU A 88 -2.50 -3.42 -0.29
CA GLU A 88 -1.27 -4.21 -0.22
C GLU A 88 -0.95 -4.88 -1.57
N ARG A 89 -1.97 -5.28 -2.30
CA ARG A 89 -1.86 -5.89 -3.63
C ARG A 89 -2.96 -5.36 -4.52
N ASP A 90 -2.57 -4.79 -5.64
CA ASP A 90 -3.38 -4.41 -6.79
C ASP A 90 -3.15 -5.45 -7.90
N ASP A 91 -4.23 -6.10 -8.34
CA ASP A 91 -4.20 -7.18 -9.31
C ASP A 91 -4.95 -6.76 -10.59
N LEU A 92 -4.24 -6.71 -11.69
CA LEU A 92 -4.76 -6.24 -12.97
C LEU A 92 -5.38 -7.36 -13.83
N GLY A 93 -5.84 -8.44 -13.21
CA GLY A 93 -6.26 -9.66 -13.89
C GLY A 93 -5.04 -10.39 -14.46
N THR A 94 -5.16 -11.02 -15.60
CA THR A 94 -4.05 -11.76 -16.23
C THR A 94 -2.86 -10.91 -16.71
N VAL A 95 -2.91 -9.60 -16.49
CA VAL A 95 -1.79 -8.68 -16.76
C VAL A 95 -0.86 -8.72 -15.56
N ASN A 96 0.38 -9.00 -15.68
CA ASN A 96 1.41 -9.15 -14.62
C ASN A 96 1.40 -10.50 -13.87
N ASP A 97 0.64 -11.49 -14.33
CA ASP A 97 0.60 -12.82 -13.73
C ASP A 97 1.77 -13.71 -14.14
N THR A 98 2.86 -13.12 -14.60
CA THR A 98 4.03 -13.87 -15.04
C THR A 98 5.24 -13.60 -14.16
N TYR A 99 5.97 -14.67 -13.82
CA TYR A 99 7.30 -14.55 -13.25
C TYR A 99 8.27 -15.51 -13.96
N VAL A 100 9.55 -15.22 -13.86
CA VAL A 100 10.60 -16.10 -14.40
C VAL A 100 11.09 -16.99 -13.27
N ASP A 101 11.00 -18.31 -13.44
CA ASP A 101 11.50 -19.28 -12.48
C ASP A 101 13.04 -19.36 -12.46
N GLN A 102 13.59 -20.14 -11.54
CA GLN A 102 15.04 -20.32 -11.38
C GLN A 102 15.73 -20.90 -12.63
N ASN A 103 14.99 -21.51 -13.56
CA ASN A 103 15.48 -22.09 -14.81
C ASN A 103 15.32 -21.12 -16.00
N GLY A 104 14.88 -19.89 -15.76
CA GLY A 104 14.64 -18.90 -16.81
C GLY A 104 13.34 -19.11 -17.58
N LYS A 105 12.43 -19.98 -17.10
CA LYS A 105 11.14 -20.24 -17.73
C LYS A 105 10.09 -19.27 -17.21
N THR A 106 9.32 -18.69 -18.13
CA THR A 106 8.14 -17.88 -17.77
C THR A 106 7.02 -18.81 -17.26
N VAL A 107 6.56 -18.52 -16.05
CA VAL A 107 5.45 -19.23 -15.39
C VAL A 107 4.29 -18.26 -15.24
N TYR A 108 3.07 -18.73 -15.51
CA TYR A 108 1.83 -17.97 -15.33
C TYR A 108 1.19 -18.35 -14.00
N LEU A 109 0.92 -17.35 -13.19
CA LEU A 109 0.05 -17.48 -12.00
C LEU A 109 -1.40 -17.38 -12.46
N LYS A 110 -2.21 -18.34 -12.08
CA LYS A 110 -3.66 -18.34 -12.36
C LYS A 110 -4.43 -17.98 -11.09
N GLU A 111 -4.09 -16.83 -10.52
CA GLU A 111 -4.65 -16.38 -9.26
C GLU A 111 -4.89 -14.86 -9.32
N ASN A 112 -6.15 -14.48 -9.42
CA ASN A 112 -6.56 -13.09 -9.34
C ASN A 112 -6.99 -12.79 -7.90
N ARG A 113 -6.24 -11.88 -7.26
CA ARG A 113 -6.46 -11.54 -5.85
C ARG A 113 -6.00 -10.13 -5.53
N GLU A 114 -6.86 -9.37 -4.89
CA GLU A 114 -6.55 -8.05 -4.37
C GLU A 114 -6.68 -8.02 -2.84
N VAL A 115 -5.85 -7.25 -2.16
CA VAL A 115 -5.81 -7.23 -0.69
C VAL A 115 -5.69 -5.80 -0.18
N VAL A 116 -6.60 -5.42 0.72
CA VAL A 116 -6.54 -4.17 1.48
C VAL A 116 -6.29 -4.48 2.95
N ALA A 117 -5.28 -3.82 3.54
CA ALA A 117 -4.96 -3.91 4.95
C ALA A 117 -5.57 -2.75 5.73
N ILE A 118 -6.12 -3.04 6.91
CA ILE A 118 -6.56 -2.06 7.90
C ILE A 118 -5.67 -2.20 9.13
N ARG A 119 -5.01 -1.09 9.50
CA ARG A 119 -3.91 -1.06 10.46
C ARG A 119 -4.29 -0.48 11.83
N THR A 120 -5.56 -0.48 12.16
CA THR A 120 -6.03 0.02 13.46
C THR A 120 -7.14 -0.84 14.02
N PRO A 121 -7.09 -1.15 15.31
CA PRO A 121 -8.22 -1.73 16.04
C PRO A 121 -9.22 -0.68 16.54
N GLU A 122 -9.02 0.62 16.23
CA GLU A 122 -9.92 1.68 16.69
C GLU A 122 -11.36 1.41 16.24
N ALA A 123 -12.33 1.81 17.07
CA ALA A 123 -13.76 1.68 16.82
C ALA A 123 -14.19 2.55 15.62
N ARG A 124 -13.92 2.05 14.42
CA ARG A 124 -14.28 2.67 13.15
C ARG A 124 -15.27 1.81 12.38
N SER A 125 -16.01 2.46 11.51
CA SER A 125 -16.90 1.81 10.55
C SER A 125 -16.33 1.93 9.16
N TYR A 126 -16.41 0.86 8.40
CA TYR A 126 -15.88 0.75 7.05
C TYR A 126 -16.96 0.29 6.09
N LEU A 127 -17.04 0.91 4.93
CA LEU A 127 -17.84 0.49 3.79
C LEU A 127 -16.91 -0.14 2.76
N VAL A 128 -17.26 -1.33 2.27
CA VAL A 128 -16.51 -2.06 1.25
C VAL A 128 -17.38 -2.26 0.04
N THR A 129 -16.88 -1.83 -1.12
CA THR A 129 -17.50 -2.07 -2.42
C THR A 129 -16.48 -2.66 -3.39
N ILE A 130 -16.94 -3.37 -4.39
CA ILE A 130 -16.11 -3.95 -5.44
C ILE A 130 -16.56 -3.39 -6.77
N HIS A 131 -15.59 -2.94 -7.57
CA HIS A 131 -15.81 -2.37 -8.89
C HIS A 131 -15.27 -3.28 -9.97
N PHE A 132 -16.08 -3.62 -10.95
CA PHE A 132 -15.62 -4.32 -12.15
C PHE A 132 -15.03 -3.30 -13.11
N TYR A 133 -13.73 -3.05 -13.01
CA TYR A 133 -13.07 -1.97 -13.73
C TYR A 133 -12.93 -2.27 -15.23
N ASN A 134 -12.47 -3.48 -15.60
CA ASN A 134 -12.18 -3.78 -17.00
C ASN A 134 -12.34 -5.27 -17.32
N SER A 135 -13.06 -5.57 -18.39
CA SER A 135 -13.23 -6.94 -18.90
C SER A 135 -12.11 -7.38 -19.86
N ARG A 136 -11.20 -6.47 -20.20
CA ARG A 136 -10.14 -6.69 -21.22
C ARG A 136 -10.70 -7.16 -22.57
N LYS A 137 -11.91 -6.72 -22.92
CA LYS A 137 -12.64 -7.12 -24.15
C LYS A 137 -12.99 -8.62 -24.22
N PHE A 138 -13.01 -9.28 -23.07
CA PHE A 138 -13.45 -10.67 -23.02
C PHE A 138 -14.96 -10.75 -23.26
N PRO A 139 -15.45 -11.67 -24.11
CA PRO A 139 -16.83 -11.63 -24.62
C PRO A 139 -17.91 -12.05 -23.60
N ALA A 140 -17.56 -12.53 -22.43
CA ALA A 140 -18.53 -12.96 -21.41
C ALA A 140 -18.32 -12.20 -20.11
N PRO A 141 -19.05 -11.10 -19.87
CA PRO A 141 -18.84 -10.27 -18.68
C PRO A 141 -19.37 -10.89 -17.38
N LEU A 142 -20.03 -12.05 -17.44
CA LEU A 142 -20.48 -12.71 -16.22
C LEU A 142 -19.30 -13.28 -15.44
N THR A 143 -19.09 -12.72 -14.27
CA THR A 143 -18.08 -13.23 -13.34
C THR A 143 -18.60 -13.18 -11.91
N HIS A 144 -18.00 -13.99 -11.08
CA HIS A 144 -18.23 -13.95 -9.64
C HIS A 144 -16.90 -13.67 -8.92
N ALA A 145 -17.03 -13.02 -7.79
CA ALA A 145 -15.92 -12.76 -6.88
C ALA A 145 -16.30 -13.12 -5.46
N THR A 146 -15.32 -13.48 -4.67
CA THR A 146 -15.48 -13.76 -3.25
C THR A 146 -14.73 -12.69 -2.47
N VAL A 147 -15.43 -11.98 -1.58
CA VAL A 147 -14.85 -10.97 -0.70
C VAL A 147 -14.85 -11.51 0.71
N LYS A 148 -13.69 -11.45 1.37
CA LYS A 148 -13.49 -11.93 2.75
C LYS A 148 -13.05 -10.79 3.65
N LEU A 149 -13.53 -10.79 4.88
CA LEU A 149 -12.99 -9.98 5.98
C LEU A 149 -12.24 -10.92 6.92
N LEU A 150 -10.94 -10.71 7.04
CA LEU A 150 -10.05 -11.54 7.84
C LEU A 150 -9.48 -10.73 9.00
N LYS A 151 -9.59 -11.22 10.22
CA LYS A 151 -8.83 -10.75 11.37
C LYS A 151 -7.46 -11.41 11.35
N VAL A 152 -6.40 -10.61 11.58
CA VAL A 152 -5.01 -11.10 11.46
C VAL A 152 -4.55 -11.80 12.73
N ASN A 153 -4.89 -11.24 13.90
CA ASN A 153 -4.43 -11.79 15.19
C ASN A 153 -5.54 -11.75 16.28
N PRO A 154 -5.98 -12.91 16.77
CA PRO A 154 -5.77 -14.24 16.20
C PRO A 154 -6.38 -14.33 14.81
N TYR A 155 -5.80 -15.18 13.93
CA TYR A 155 -6.32 -15.33 12.58
C TYR A 155 -7.72 -15.93 12.60
N LYS A 156 -8.66 -15.24 11.95
CA LYS A 156 -10.06 -15.66 11.87
C LYS A 156 -10.73 -15.03 10.65
N GLU A 157 -11.47 -15.82 9.89
CA GLU A 157 -12.40 -15.32 8.90
C GLU A 157 -13.65 -14.80 9.64
N GLU A 158 -13.86 -13.48 9.57
CA GLU A 158 -15.01 -12.85 10.23
C GLU A 158 -16.24 -12.83 9.34
N TYR A 159 -16.05 -12.72 8.01
CA TYR A 159 -17.15 -12.64 7.06
C TYR A 159 -16.69 -13.00 5.65
N THR A 160 -17.59 -13.64 4.88
CA THR A 160 -17.40 -13.93 3.46
C THR A 160 -18.68 -13.64 2.68
N LYS A 161 -18.54 -13.01 1.52
CA LYS A 161 -19.65 -12.71 0.59
C LYS A 161 -19.25 -13.01 -0.84
N LYS A 162 -20.17 -13.65 -1.59
CA LYS A 162 -20.04 -13.82 -3.05
C LYS A 162 -20.79 -12.71 -3.75
N LEU A 163 -20.16 -12.14 -4.76
CA LEU A 163 -20.71 -11.09 -5.65
C LEU A 163 -20.78 -11.63 -7.07
N PHE A 164 -21.79 -11.22 -7.82
CA PHE A 164 -22.00 -11.62 -9.21
C PHE A 164 -22.08 -10.37 -10.08
N PHE A 165 -21.15 -10.22 -10.98
CA PHE A 165 -21.07 -9.10 -11.91
C PHE A 165 -21.64 -9.50 -13.26
N SER A 166 -22.42 -8.60 -13.87
CA SER A 166 -23.06 -8.79 -15.17
C SER A 166 -22.53 -7.86 -16.25
N ALA A 167 -21.79 -6.82 -15.88
CA ALA A 167 -21.25 -5.84 -16.81
C ALA A 167 -20.00 -5.16 -16.28
N GLU A 168 -19.11 -4.78 -17.19
CA GLU A 168 -18.01 -3.86 -16.92
C GLU A 168 -18.54 -2.51 -16.44
N GLY A 169 -17.83 -1.87 -15.51
CA GLY A 169 -18.23 -0.61 -14.89
C GLY A 169 -19.21 -0.77 -13.71
N GLN A 170 -19.68 -1.99 -13.43
CA GLN A 170 -20.59 -2.24 -12.32
C GLN A 170 -19.86 -2.15 -10.98
N GLU A 171 -20.39 -1.36 -10.05
CA GLU A 171 -20.01 -1.36 -8.64
C GLU A 171 -21.04 -2.13 -7.82
N LEU A 172 -20.59 -3.05 -6.99
CA LEU A 172 -21.45 -3.81 -6.08
C LEU A 172 -21.04 -3.60 -4.62
N PRO A 173 -22.02 -3.39 -3.72
CA PRO A 173 -21.74 -3.30 -2.29
C PRO A 173 -21.40 -4.68 -1.74
N ALA A 174 -20.24 -4.79 -1.11
CA ALA A 174 -19.84 -5.99 -0.41
C ALA A 174 -20.49 -6.04 0.99
N PHE A 175 -20.04 -5.21 1.90
CA PHE A 175 -20.58 -5.11 3.26
C PHE A 175 -20.13 -3.82 3.92
N LYS A 176 -20.81 -3.48 5.02
CA LYS A 176 -20.29 -2.57 6.05
C LYS A 176 -19.81 -3.38 7.23
N PHE A 177 -18.73 -2.94 7.87
CA PHE A 177 -18.36 -3.50 9.16
C PHE A 177 -17.87 -2.41 10.11
N ARG A 178 -17.98 -2.69 11.37
CA ARG A 178 -17.44 -1.87 12.45
C ARG A 178 -16.77 -2.75 13.49
N VAL A 179 -15.73 -2.22 14.09
CA VAL A 179 -15.06 -2.85 15.22
C VAL A 179 -15.43 -2.04 16.45
N ASP A 180 -15.98 -2.68 17.48
CA ASP A 180 -16.32 -2.01 18.73
C ASP A 180 -15.09 -1.89 19.66
N TYR A 181 -15.28 -1.21 20.79
CA TYR A 181 -14.22 -0.99 21.77
C TYR A 181 -13.69 -2.28 22.43
N ASN A 182 -14.41 -3.39 22.30
CA ASN A 182 -13.99 -4.71 22.77
C ASN A 182 -13.25 -5.51 21.68
N GLY A 183 -13.08 -4.92 20.48
CA GLY A 183 -12.49 -5.59 19.33
C GLY A 183 -13.41 -6.61 18.66
N ILE A 184 -14.73 -6.53 18.92
CA ILE A 184 -15.73 -7.40 18.29
C ILE A 184 -16.12 -6.77 16.95
N VAL A 185 -16.09 -7.61 15.91
CA VAL A 185 -16.47 -7.23 14.55
C VAL A 185 -17.98 -7.43 14.38
N HIS A 186 -18.65 -6.38 13.92
CA HIS A 186 -20.05 -6.40 13.53
C HIS A 186 -20.13 -6.15 12.04
N VAL A 187 -20.77 -7.04 11.29
CA VAL A 187 -20.91 -6.92 9.83
C VAL A 187 -22.38 -6.72 9.49
N ASP A 188 -22.66 -5.68 8.73
CA ASP A 188 -24.00 -5.32 8.30
C ASP A 188 -24.12 -5.38 6.77
N PRO A 189 -25.22 -5.89 6.22
CA PRO A 189 -25.49 -5.79 4.78
C PRO A 189 -25.69 -4.32 4.42
N THR A 190 -25.32 -3.96 3.20
CA THR A 190 -25.43 -2.59 2.71
C THR A 190 -25.77 -2.55 1.24
N ASN A 191 -26.41 -1.46 0.79
CA ASN A 191 -26.62 -1.12 -0.61
C ASN A 191 -25.90 0.19 -0.98
N GLU A 192 -25.08 0.74 -0.08
CA GLU A 192 -24.32 1.96 -0.32
C GLU A 192 -23.17 1.67 -1.28
N LEU A 193 -22.88 2.65 -2.16
CA LEU A 193 -21.79 2.63 -3.12
C LEU A 193 -20.82 3.76 -2.79
N ILE A 194 -19.53 3.56 -3.12
CA ILE A 194 -18.48 4.56 -2.88
C ILE A 194 -18.30 5.44 -4.12
N ILE A 195 -18.19 4.84 -5.31
CA ILE A 195 -17.89 5.53 -6.56
C ILE A 195 -19.07 6.43 -6.97
N ASP A 196 -20.28 5.91 -6.95
CA ASP A 196 -21.48 6.69 -7.29
C ASP A 196 -21.69 7.85 -6.31
N GLY A 197 -21.44 7.63 -5.01
CA GLY A 197 -21.50 8.67 -4.00
C GLY A 197 -20.48 9.80 -4.22
N GLU A 198 -19.28 9.48 -4.71
CA GLU A 198 -18.23 10.45 -5.06
C GLU A 198 -18.59 11.25 -6.33
N VAL A 199 -19.15 10.59 -7.35
CA VAL A 199 -19.57 11.23 -8.61
C VAL A 199 -20.70 12.24 -8.34
N ILE A 200 -21.66 11.88 -7.49
CA ILE A 200 -22.78 12.75 -7.12
C ILE A 200 -22.25 13.98 -6.36
N ARG A 201 -21.34 13.82 -5.40
CA ARG A 201 -20.74 14.95 -4.64
C ARG A 201 -19.96 15.91 -5.54
N LYS A 202 -19.18 15.40 -6.50
CA LYS A 202 -18.45 16.26 -7.46
C LYS A 202 -19.37 17.03 -8.39
N LYS A 203 -20.57 16.48 -8.73
CA LYS A 203 -21.58 17.17 -9.56
C LYS A 203 -22.38 18.20 -8.77
N SER A 204 -22.58 18.01 -7.47
CA SER A 204 -23.34 18.92 -6.61
C SER A 204 -22.53 20.10 -6.09
N GLY A 205 -21.20 20.11 -6.29
CA GLY A 205 -20.34 21.25 -5.91
C GLY A 205 -20.18 21.41 -4.39
N VAL A 206 -20.40 20.36 -3.59
CA VAL A 206 -20.24 20.34 -2.13
C VAL A 206 -18.97 19.55 -1.77
#